data_2530c9e980af49048ecda315b84d14fc
#
_entry.id   2530c9e980af49048ecda315b84d14fc
#
_cell.length_a   1.000
_cell.length_b   1.000
_cell.length_c   1.000
_cell.angle_alpha   90.00
_cell.angle_beta   90.00
_cell.angle_gamma   90.00
#
_symmetry.space_group_name_H-M   'P 1'
#
loop_
_entity.id
_entity.type
_entity.pdbx_description
1 polymer ?
#
loop_
_entity_poly.entity_id
_entity_poly.type
_entity_poly.pdbx_seq_one_letter_code
_entity_poly.pdbx_strand_id
1 'polypeptide(L)'
;MIMEKISKSQIKLVRSLQMKKFRDETGLFVAEGEKCVEELRKGFEVEYYIQTADADRPATPDRAQTGLRPDRVLLATPKEIEQMSGLRTPQGIVGVFKKRPTQPPLEGEEKGKVDIILVLDGVQDPGNLGTIIRTCDWFGVHEIVCSKDTADCYNPKVVQATMGALARVRVHYVDLVEWLSPTRPPHEGEEKVRIYGTLLEGENMYEVLGNGGLINGDASLNGGLMPQVIIMGNEGNGISAEVRKLITHPIRIPSYPQNGASEVVESLNVSIATAIVLAEFRRQKD
;
A
#
# COMPACT_ATOMS: atom_id res chain seq x y z
N MET A 1 -26.53 2.29 -20.47
CA MET A 1 -25.67 3.26 -19.77
C MET A 1 -26.49 4.52 -19.58
N ILE A 2 -26.79 4.88 -18.34
CA ILE A 2 -27.54 6.11 -18.03
C ILE A 2 -26.49 7.21 -17.87
N MET A 3 -26.52 8.23 -18.71
CA MET A 3 -25.73 9.44 -18.58
C MET A 3 -26.61 10.50 -17.94
N GLU A 4 -26.33 10.87 -16.73
CA GLU A 4 -27.06 11.87 -15.98
C GLU A 4 -26.16 13.07 -15.65
N LYS A 5 -26.73 14.25 -15.55
CA LYS A 5 -25.99 15.42 -15.04
C LYS A 5 -25.73 15.25 -13.54
N ILE A 6 -24.50 15.57 -13.11
CA ILE A 6 -24.15 15.52 -11.68
C ILE A 6 -25.02 16.48 -10.85
N SER A 7 -25.48 16.03 -9.70
CA SER A 7 -26.25 16.83 -8.76
C SER A 7 -25.35 17.58 -7.76
N LYS A 8 -25.85 18.67 -7.18
CA LYS A 8 -25.14 19.43 -6.13
C LYS A 8 -24.79 18.56 -4.91
N SER A 9 -25.65 17.61 -4.56
CA SER A 9 -25.40 16.67 -3.44
C SER A 9 -24.23 15.73 -3.73
N GLN A 10 -24.12 15.25 -4.96
CA GLN A 10 -23.00 14.40 -5.39
C GLN A 10 -21.67 15.18 -5.43
N ILE A 11 -21.69 16.44 -5.91
CA ILE A 11 -20.50 17.32 -5.85
C ILE A 11 -20.05 17.49 -4.39
N LYS A 12 -20.98 17.76 -3.48
CA LYS A 12 -20.69 17.90 -2.05
C LYS A 12 -20.13 16.61 -1.46
N LEU A 13 -20.69 15.46 -1.82
CA LEU A 13 -20.21 14.15 -1.38
C LEU A 13 -18.76 13.92 -1.85
N VAL A 14 -18.48 14.03 -3.16
CA VAL A 14 -17.15 13.81 -3.71
C VAL A 14 -16.11 14.72 -3.05
N ARG A 15 -16.44 16.00 -2.87
CA ARG A 15 -15.58 16.94 -2.15
C ARG A 15 -15.33 16.52 -0.71
N SER A 16 -16.34 15.99 -0.01
CA SER A 16 -16.18 15.55 1.38
C SER A 16 -15.26 14.35 1.53
N LEU A 17 -15.14 13.50 0.49
CA LEU A 17 -14.24 12.33 0.47
C LEU A 17 -12.74 12.70 0.52
N GLN A 18 -12.37 13.96 0.39
CA GLN A 18 -11.03 14.46 0.72
C GLN A 18 -10.70 14.24 2.21
N MET A 19 -11.71 14.19 3.08
CA MET A 19 -11.56 14.03 4.53
C MET A 19 -11.78 12.57 4.94
N LYS A 20 -10.87 12.02 5.78
CA LYS A 20 -10.93 10.63 6.27
C LYS A 20 -12.29 10.29 6.90
N LYS A 21 -12.82 11.18 7.74
CA LYS A 21 -14.11 10.99 8.40
C LYS A 21 -15.23 10.58 7.45
N PHE A 22 -15.37 11.29 6.33
CA PHE A 22 -16.45 10.98 5.36
C PHE A 22 -16.15 9.71 4.54
N ARG A 23 -14.89 9.39 4.30
CA ARG A 23 -14.52 8.08 3.68
C ARG A 23 -14.89 6.92 4.61
N ASP A 24 -14.70 7.09 5.91
CA ASP A 24 -15.04 6.05 6.89
C ASP A 24 -16.57 5.92 7.08
N GLU A 25 -17.30 7.04 7.11
CA GLU A 25 -18.76 7.05 7.21
C GLU A 25 -19.47 6.47 5.98
N THR A 26 -18.93 6.73 4.78
CA THR A 26 -19.59 6.33 3.52
C THR A 26 -19.05 5.01 2.96
N GLY A 27 -17.87 4.56 3.39
CA GLY A 27 -17.17 3.44 2.78
C GLY A 27 -16.67 3.72 1.36
N LEU A 28 -16.60 5.02 0.95
CA LEU A 28 -16.20 5.44 -0.39
C LEU A 28 -14.85 6.17 -0.39
N PHE A 29 -14.18 6.16 -1.54
CA PHE A 29 -13.00 6.98 -1.80
C PHE A 29 -12.97 7.45 -3.25
N VAL A 30 -12.12 8.42 -3.57
CA VAL A 30 -12.00 9.02 -4.90
C VAL A 30 -10.64 8.79 -5.51
N ALA A 31 -10.63 8.64 -6.82
CA ALA A 31 -9.43 8.69 -7.65
C ALA A 31 -9.64 9.63 -8.83
N GLU A 32 -8.59 10.33 -9.22
CA GLU A 32 -8.63 11.31 -10.30
C GLU A 32 -7.64 10.93 -11.40
N GLY A 33 -8.00 11.22 -12.63
CA GLY A 33 -7.20 10.93 -13.84
C GLY A 33 -7.47 9.55 -14.44
N GLU A 34 -7.47 9.53 -15.78
CA GLU A 34 -7.87 8.38 -16.58
C GLU A 34 -7.10 7.10 -16.21
N LYS A 35 -5.76 7.18 -16.19
CA LYS A 35 -4.90 6.03 -15.88
C LYS A 35 -5.14 5.48 -14.47
N CYS A 36 -5.26 6.36 -13.47
CA CYS A 36 -5.49 5.93 -12.09
C CYS A 36 -6.86 5.26 -11.92
N VAL A 37 -7.91 5.87 -12.49
CA VAL A 37 -9.27 5.35 -12.48
C VAL A 37 -9.35 4.01 -13.21
N GLU A 38 -8.68 3.87 -14.36
CA GLU A 38 -8.66 2.61 -15.11
C GLU A 38 -7.95 1.48 -14.37
N GLU A 39 -6.84 1.74 -13.72
CA GLU A 39 -6.14 0.72 -12.93
C GLU A 39 -6.97 0.30 -11.71
N LEU A 40 -7.54 1.27 -10.98
CA LEU A 40 -8.30 0.98 -9.77
C LEU A 40 -9.57 0.17 -10.01
N ARG A 41 -10.26 0.39 -11.14
CA ARG A 41 -11.46 -0.40 -11.47
C ARG A 41 -11.21 -1.91 -11.64
N LYS A 42 -9.95 -2.31 -11.88
CA LYS A 42 -9.58 -3.73 -11.99
C LYS A 42 -9.67 -4.47 -10.66
N GLY A 43 -9.63 -3.74 -9.54
CA GLY A 43 -9.60 -4.32 -8.21
C GLY A 43 -10.61 -3.73 -7.22
N PHE A 44 -11.34 -2.68 -7.57
CA PHE A 44 -12.33 -2.06 -6.70
C PHE A 44 -13.69 -1.99 -7.38
N GLU A 45 -14.74 -2.12 -6.57
CA GLU A 45 -16.11 -1.88 -7.02
C GLU A 45 -16.31 -0.38 -7.25
N VAL A 46 -16.81 -0.05 -8.44
CA VAL A 46 -17.09 1.33 -8.85
C VAL A 46 -18.50 1.70 -8.44
N GLU A 47 -18.65 2.80 -7.71
CA GLU A 47 -19.96 3.37 -7.39
C GLU A 47 -20.50 4.18 -8.57
N TYR A 48 -19.68 5.09 -9.12
CA TYR A 48 -19.93 5.80 -10.37
C TYR A 48 -18.68 6.54 -10.87
N TYR A 49 -18.70 6.92 -12.13
CA TYR A 49 -17.71 7.83 -12.72
C TYR A 49 -18.29 9.22 -12.94
N ILE A 50 -17.43 10.23 -12.94
CA ILE A 50 -17.75 11.60 -13.31
C ILE A 50 -16.80 12.01 -14.42
N GLN A 51 -17.34 12.55 -15.51
CA GLN A 51 -16.57 13.02 -16.65
C GLN A 51 -16.98 14.43 -17.05
N THR A 52 -16.03 15.18 -17.62
CA THR A 52 -16.37 16.44 -18.27
C THR A 52 -17.26 16.16 -19.48
N ALA A 53 -18.30 16.98 -19.64
CA ALA A 53 -19.16 16.96 -20.81
C ALA A 53 -18.43 17.64 -21.98
N ASP A 54 -17.51 16.94 -22.64
CA ASP A 54 -16.86 17.38 -23.87
C ASP A 54 -17.47 16.64 -25.06
N ALA A 55 -17.88 17.39 -26.07
CA ALA A 55 -18.57 16.85 -27.25
C ALA A 55 -17.67 15.92 -28.10
N ASP A 56 -16.35 16.04 -27.99
CA ASP A 56 -15.38 15.37 -28.87
C ASP A 56 -14.65 14.20 -28.23
N ARG A 57 -14.90 13.89 -26.95
CA ARG A 57 -14.26 12.77 -26.25
C ARG A 57 -15.29 11.67 -26.02
N PRO A 58 -15.09 10.45 -26.56
CA PRO A 58 -16.01 9.36 -26.29
C PRO A 58 -16.10 9.12 -24.79
N ALA A 59 -17.32 9.21 -24.26
CA ALA A 59 -17.65 9.15 -22.83
C ALA A 59 -17.37 7.78 -22.18
N THR A 60 -16.52 6.94 -22.77
CA THR A 60 -16.24 5.60 -22.24
C THR A 60 -14.80 5.19 -22.50
N PRO A 61 -14.10 4.67 -21.47
CA PRO A 61 -13.00 3.75 -21.70
C PRO A 61 -13.50 2.58 -22.54
N ASP A 62 -12.68 2.12 -23.48
CA ASP A 62 -12.99 1.10 -24.46
C ASP A 62 -13.74 -0.10 -23.85
N ARG A 63 -14.99 -0.31 -24.26
CA ARG A 63 -15.91 -1.34 -23.76
C ARG A 63 -15.43 -2.78 -24.02
N ALA A 64 -14.46 -2.96 -24.92
CA ALA A 64 -14.13 -4.28 -25.46
C ALA A 64 -13.23 -5.11 -24.55
N GLN A 65 -12.50 -4.50 -23.59
CA GLN A 65 -11.40 -5.21 -22.91
C GLN A 65 -11.68 -5.68 -21.49
N THR A 66 -12.72 -5.24 -20.78
CA THR A 66 -12.81 -5.50 -19.33
C THR A 66 -14.10 -6.11 -18.78
N GLY A 67 -15.17 -6.26 -19.56
CA GLY A 67 -16.40 -6.94 -19.10
C GLY A 67 -17.17 -6.29 -17.94
N LEU A 68 -16.57 -5.31 -17.27
CA LEU A 68 -17.14 -4.61 -16.12
C LEU A 68 -17.86 -3.35 -16.59
N ARG A 69 -19.17 -3.31 -16.41
CA ARG A 69 -20.02 -2.16 -16.76
C ARG A 69 -20.13 -1.26 -15.53
N PRO A 70 -19.65 -0.01 -15.54
CA PRO A 70 -20.18 0.97 -14.61
C PRO A 70 -21.61 1.29 -15.05
N ASP A 71 -22.56 0.99 -14.21
CA ASP A 71 -23.97 1.24 -14.52
C ASP A 71 -24.28 2.73 -14.57
N ARG A 72 -23.37 3.60 -14.09
CA ARG A 72 -23.61 5.01 -13.92
C ARG A 72 -22.42 5.90 -14.25
N VAL A 73 -22.60 6.79 -15.23
CA VAL A 73 -21.67 7.87 -15.58
C VAL A 73 -22.39 9.21 -15.39
N LEU A 74 -21.80 10.10 -14.59
CA LEU A 74 -22.30 11.44 -14.36
C LEU A 74 -21.52 12.45 -15.20
N LEU A 75 -22.22 13.37 -15.83
CA LEU A 75 -21.63 14.47 -16.62
C LEU A 75 -21.48 15.71 -15.74
N ALA A 76 -20.30 16.29 -15.74
CA ALA A 76 -19.97 17.51 -15.01
C ALA A 76 -19.34 18.56 -15.95
N THR A 77 -19.54 19.83 -15.66
CA THR A 77 -18.79 20.91 -16.29
C THR A 77 -17.35 20.98 -15.75
N PRO A 78 -16.39 21.59 -16.47
CA PRO A 78 -15.04 21.80 -15.94
C PRO A 78 -15.02 22.49 -14.57
N LYS A 79 -15.88 23.48 -14.34
CA LYS A 79 -16.01 24.16 -13.03
C LYS A 79 -16.51 23.24 -11.92
N GLU A 80 -17.40 22.30 -12.22
CA GLU A 80 -17.88 21.31 -11.25
C GLU A 80 -16.77 20.30 -10.92
N ILE A 81 -15.96 19.89 -11.90
CA ILE A 81 -14.76 19.06 -11.65
C ILE A 81 -13.76 19.79 -10.75
N GLU A 82 -13.46 21.07 -11.03
CA GLU A 82 -12.57 21.88 -10.17
C GLU A 82 -13.04 21.96 -8.72
N GLN A 83 -14.35 22.03 -8.47
CA GLN A 83 -14.91 22.07 -7.11
C GLN A 83 -14.70 20.77 -6.33
N MET A 84 -14.57 19.65 -7.03
CA MET A 84 -14.45 18.31 -6.44
C MET A 84 -13.00 17.83 -6.36
N SER A 85 -12.15 18.32 -7.27
CA SER A 85 -10.77 17.86 -7.42
C SER A 85 -9.89 18.29 -6.27
N GLY A 86 -8.99 17.37 -5.85
CA GLY A 86 -7.86 17.65 -4.96
C GLY A 86 -6.58 18.01 -5.71
N LEU A 87 -6.57 17.95 -7.05
CA LEU A 87 -5.42 18.21 -7.90
C LEU A 87 -5.31 19.70 -8.27
N ARG A 88 -4.10 20.19 -8.43
CA ARG A 88 -3.84 21.56 -8.96
C ARG A 88 -4.35 21.71 -10.39
N THR A 89 -4.29 20.64 -11.18
CA THR A 89 -4.76 20.59 -12.56
C THR A 89 -5.71 19.39 -12.69
N PRO A 90 -7.02 19.60 -12.59
CA PRO A 90 -8.01 18.55 -12.73
C PRO A 90 -7.93 17.88 -14.11
N GLN A 91 -8.07 16.55 -14.15
CA GLN A 91 -7.88 15.76 -15.38
C GLN A 91 -9.19 15.37 -16.09
N GLY A 92 -10.32 15.98 -15.69
CA GLY A 92 -11.62 15.80 -16.36
C GLY A 92 -12.31 14.44 -16.10
N ILE A 93 -11.70 13.52 -15.36
CA ILE A 93 -12.30 12.26 -14.95
C ILE A 93 -12.06 12.00 -13.45
N VAL A 94 -13.12 11.60 -12.75
CA VAL A 94 -13.08 11.21 -11.33
C VAL A 94 -13.84 9.89 -11.18
N GLY A 95 -13.23 8.91 -10.54
CA GLY A 95 -13.87 7.67 -10.13
C GLY A 95 -14.21 7.71 -8.64
N VAL A 96 -15.41 7.26 -8.30
CA VAL A 96 -15.82 7.01 -6.91
C VAL A 96 -15.90 5.51 -6.72
N PHE A 97 -15.18 4.99 -5.74
CA PHE A 97 -14.99 3.57 -5.49
C PHE A 97 -15.38 3.20 -4.07
N LYS A 98 -15.81 1.94 -3.87
CA LYS A 98 -16.02 1.37 -2.54
C LYS A 98 -14.71 0.92 -1.92
N LYS A 99 -14.52 1.22 -0.64
CA LYS A 99 -13.37 0.71 0.12
C LYS A 99 -13.48 -0.82 0.25
N ARG A 100 -12.35 -1.50 0.28
CA ARG A 100 -12.31 -2.93 0.60
C ARG A 100 -12.48 -3.14 2.11
N PRO A 101 -13.12 -4.26 2.53
CA PRO A 101 -13.01 -4.69 3.92
C PRO A 101 -11.54 -4.93 4.29
N THR A 102 -11.15 -4.51 5.49
CA THR A 102 -9.82 -4.77 6.03
C THR A 102 -9.86 -6.10 6.80
N GLN A 103 -9.28 -7.15 6.23
CA GLN A 103 -9.05 -8.42 6.94
C GLN A 103 -7.55 -8.69 6.98
N PRO A 104 -6.97 -9.00 8.16
CA PRO A 104 -5.54 -9.30 8.26
C PRO A 104 -5.19 -10.58 7.48
N PRO A 105 -4.04 -10.61 6.78
CA PRO A 105 -3.68 -11.73 5.89
C PRO A 105 -3.41 -13.06 6.59
N LEU A 106 -3.26 -13.10 7.91
CA LEU A 106 -2.94 -14.34 8.66
C LEU A 106 -4.18 -15.16 9.07
N GLU A 107 -5.40 -14.67 8.86
CA GLU A 107 -6.64 -15.35 9.28
C GLU A 107 -7.42 -16.03 8.13
N GLY A 108 -6.96 -15.97 6.88
CA GLY A 108 -7.73 -16.41 5.71
C GLY A 108 -7.17 -17.61 4.96
N GLU A 109 -7.95 -18.10 3.98
CA GLU A 109 -7.72 -19.28 3.15
C GLU A 109 -6.49 -19.20 2.21
N GLU A 110 -5.74 -18.13 2.19
CA GLU A 110 -4.55 -17.92 1.33
C GLU A 110 -3.21 -18.21 2.02
N LYS A 111 -3.23 -18.94 3.15
CA LYS A 111 -2.00 -19.44 3.80
C LYS A 111 -1.19 -20.27 2.80
N GLY A 112 0.01 -19.79 2.47
CA GLY A 112 0.92 -20.50 1.55
C GLY A 112 1.15 -19.81 0.20
N LYS A 113 0.40 -18.75 -0.14
CA LYS A 113 0.65 -17.95 -1.36
C LYS A 113 1.42 -16.65 -1.10
N VAL A 114 1.44 -16.17 0.15
CA VAL A 114 2.12 -14.93 0.54
C VAL A 114 3.53 -15.26 1.02
N ASP A 115 4.52 -14.76 0.32
CA ASP A 115 5.94 -15.01 0.63
C ASP A 115 6.60 -13.88 1.41
N ILE A 116 6.13 -12.63 1.23
CA ILE A 116 6.60 -11.44 1.95
C ILE A 116 5.38 -10.64 2.40
N ILE A 117 5.38 -10.22 3.66
CA ILE A 117 4.46 -9.24 4.23
C ILE A 117 5.28 -8.01 4.64
N LEU A 118 4.92 -6.85 4.10
CA LEU A 118 5.51 -5.59 4.53
C LEU A 118 4.72 -5.02 5.69
N VAL A 119 5.40 -4.65 6.77
CA VAL A 119 4.80 -3.98 7.94
C VAL A 119 5.29 -2.55 8.00
N LEU A 120 4.36 -1.61 8.20
CA LEU A 120 4.64 -0.17 8.29
C LEU A 120 4.24 0.32 9.68
N ASP A 121 5.23 0.72 10.47
CA ASP A 121 5.04 1.24 11.83
C ASP A 121 5.15 2.77 11.81
N GLY A 122 3.99 3.44 11.77
CA GLY A 122 3.89 4.89 11.86
C GLY A 122 4.35 5.67 10.63
N VAL A 123 4.28 5.14 9.43
CA VAL A 123 4.59 5.87 8.18
C VAL A 123 3.48 6.89 7.90
N GLN A 124 3.72 8.16 8.27
CA GLN A 124 2.68 9.20 8.29
C GLN A 124 2.59 10.04 7.01
N ASP A 125 3.66 10.13 6.21
CA ASP A 125 3.61 10.89 4.97
C ASP A 125 2.83 10.15 3.87
N PRO A 126 1.77 10.78 3.30
CA PRO A 126 0.96 10.16 2.26
C PRO A 126 1.74 9.87 0.96
N GLY A 127 2.76 10.67 0.64
CA GLY A 127 3.60 10.46 -0.53
C GLY A 127 4.47 9.21 -0.37
N ASN A 128 5.07 9.03 0.82
CA ASN A 128 5.86 7.85 1.16
C ASN A 128 4.99 6.59 1.11
N LEU A 129 3.81 6.59 1.76
CA LEU A 129 2.91 5.44 1.72
C LEU A 129 2.51 5.08 0.29
N GLY A 130 2.13 6.05 -0.52
CA GLY A 130 1.76 5.80 -1.92
C GLY A 130 2.91 5.24 -2.75
N THR A 131 4.14 5.74 -2.54
CA THR A 131 5.35 5.23 -3.18
C THR A 131 5.66 3.81 -2.72
N ILE A 132 5.53 3.51 -1.43
CA ILE A 132 5.72 2.16 -0.87
C ILE A 132 4.72 1.18 -1.48
N ILE A 133 3.43 1.52 -1.54
CA ILE A 133 2.39 0.66 -2.15
C ILE A 133 2.76 0.35 -3.62
N ARG A 134 3.20 1.35 -4.38
CA ARG A 134 3.65 1.16 -5.77
C ARG A 134 4.90 0.29 -5.87
N THR A 135 5.84 0.42 -4.96
CA THR A 135 7.05 -0.39 -4.85
C THR A 135 6.71 -1.84 -4.52
N CYS A 136 5.77 -2.06 -3.61
CA CYS A 136 5.27 -3.40 -3.28
C CYS A 136 4.66 -4.10 -4.49
N ASP A 137 3.81 -3.41 -5.25
CA ASP A 137 3.25 -3.92 -6.50
C ASP A 137 4.35 -4.33 -7.51
N TRP A 138 5.40 -3.51 -7.65
CA TRP A 138 6.53 -3.80 -8.53
C TRP A 138 7.30 -5.06 -8.14
N PHE A 139 7.51 -5.27 -6.85
CA PHE A 139 8.22 -6.44 -6.32
C PHE A 139 7.29 -7.62 -5.99
N GLY A 140 6.01 -7.59 -6.39
CA GLY A 140 5.07 -8.67 -6.16
C GLY A 140 4.74 -8.91 -4.69
N VAL A 141 4.84 -7.86 -3.84
CA VAL A 141 4.40 -7.89 -2.45
C VAL A 141 2.97 -7.36 -2.38
N HIS A 142 2.02 -8.25 -2.11
CA HIS A 142 0.60 -7.92 -2.22
C HIS A 142 -0.07 -7.61 -0.87
N GLU A 143 0.66 -7.80 0.24
CA GLU A 143 0.15 -7.59 1.60
C GLU A 143 0.99 -6.56 2.35
N ILE A 144 0.34 -5.48 2.79
CA ILE A 144 0.91 -4.47 3.67
C ILE A 144 0.08 -4.40 4.95
N VAL A 145 0.74 -4.50 6.09
CA VAL A 145 0.13 -4.37 7.41
C VAL A 145 0.64 -3.08 8.07
N CYS A 146 -0.26 -2.19 8.38
CA CYS A 146 0.04 -0.86 8.92
C CYS A 146 -0.39 -0.75 10.38
N SER A 147 0.36 0.01 11.17
CA SER A 147 -0.12 0.53 12.45
C SER A 147 -1.29 1.49 12.25
N LYS A 148 -2.10 1.70 13.28
CA LYS A 148 -3.31 2.56 13.22
C LYS A 148 -3.00 4.03 12.93
N ASP A 149 -1.80 4.48 13.23
CA ASP A 149 -1.30 5.85 13.02
C ASP A 149 -0.57 6.04 11.67
N THR A 150 -0.38 4.99 10.90
CA THR A 150 0.07 5.08 9.51
C THR A 150 -0.96 5.83 8.66
N ALA A 151 -0.50 6.58 7.66
CA ALA A 151 -1.34 7.34 6.74
C ALA A 151 -2.44 6.45 6.10
N ASP A 152 -3.62 7.02 5.89
CA ASP A 152 -4.74 6.30 5.27
C ASP A 152 -4.49 6.03 3.78
N CYS A 153 -4.48 4.76 3.37
CA CYS A 153 -4.24 4.35 1.98
C CYS A 153 -5.30 4.88 0.99
N TYR A 154 -6.48 5.24 1.49
CA TYR A 154 -7.55 5.87 0.71
C TYR A 154 -7.49 7.41 0.71
N ASN A 155 -6.49 8.03 1.35
CA ASN A 155 -6.24 9.45 1.21
C ASN A 155 -5.98 9.78 -0.27
N PRO A 156 -6.63 10.80 -0.87
CA PRO A 156 -6.47 11.12 -2.29
C PRO A 156 -5.02 11.33 -2.74
N LYS A 157 -4.15 11.86 -1.88
CA LYS A 157 -2.71 11.98 -2.17
C LYS A 157 -2.03 10.61 -2.26
N VAL A 158 -2.38 9.67 -1.38
CA VAL A 158 -1.88 8.29 -1.42
C VAL A 158 -2.38 7.61 -2.69
N VAL A 159 -3.69 7.63 -2.92
CA VAL A 159 -4.33 7.03 -4.10
C VAL A 159 -3.64 7.50 -5.39
N GLN A 160 -3.39 8.81 -5.50
CA GLN A 160 -2.71 9.39 -6.66
C GLN A 160 -1.26 8.90 -6.79
N ALA A 161 -0.51 8.83 -5.68
CA ALA A 161 0.88 8.41 -5.67
C ALA A 161 1.05 6.91 -6.00
N THR A 162 0.05 6.08 -5.72
CA THR A 162 0.09 4.63 -6.05
C THR A 162 0.04 4.36 -7.55
N MET A 163 -0.43 5.30 -8.37
CA MET A 163 -0.63 5.12 -9.81
C MET A 163 -1.47 3.88 -10.16
N GLY A 164 -2.43 3.53 -9.29
CA GLY A 164 -3.31 2.38 -9.43
C GLY A 164 -2.82 1.07 -8.78
N ALA A 165 -1.61 1.02 -8.24
CA ALA A 165 -1.08 -0.18 -7.56
C ALA A 165 -1.98 -0.66 -6.40
N LEU A 166 -2.73 0.25 -5.76
CA LEU A 166 -3.70 -0.08 -4.72
C LEU A 166 -4.77 -1.10 -5.17
N ALA A 167 -5.00 -1.27 -6.48
CA ALA A 167 -5.88 -2.30 -7.01
C ALA A 167 -5.37 -3.73 -6.74
N ARG A 168 -4.04 -3.90 -6.65
CA ARG A 168 -3.36 -5.21 -6.54
C ARG A 168 -2.75 -5.44 -5.16
N VAL A 169 -2.44 -4.38 -4.42
CA VAL A 169 -1.87 -4.44 -3.07
C VAL A 169 -2.97 -4.22 -2.04
N ARG A 170 -3.04 -5.09 -1.05
CA ARG A 170 -3.96 -4.99 0.09
C ARG A 170 -3.27 -4.28 1.24
N VAL A 171 -3.95 -3.34 1.87
CA VAL A 171 -3.43 -2.56 3.00
C VAL A 171 -4.35 -2.75 4.20
N HIS A 172 -3.82 -3.25 5.30
CA HIS A 172 -4.53 -3.56 6.53
C HIS A 172 -4.06 -2.66 7.65
N TYR A 173 -4.96 -2.27 8.54
CA TYR A 173 -4.66 -1.44 9.71
C TYR A 173 -5.00 -2.20 10.97
N VAL A 174 -3.98 -2.51 11.79
CA VAL A 174 -4.11 -3.34 12.98
C VAL A 174 -3.36 -2.74 14.17
N ASP A 175 -3.53 -3.33 15.35
CA ASP A 175 -2.55 -3.20 16.42
C ASP A 175 -1.36 -4.11 16.08
N LEU A 176 -0.20 -3.50 15.80
CA LEU A 176 0.98 -4.26 15.36
C LEU A 176 1.53 -5.20 16.44
N VAL A 177 1.44 -4.79 17.71
CA VAL A 177 1.93 -5.63 18.80
C VAL A 177 1.08 -6.87 18.95
N GLU A 178 -0.24 -6.71 18.89
CA GLU A 178 -1.19 -7.83 18.95
C GLU A 178 -1.02 -8.75 17.73
N TRP A 179 -0.94 -8.17 16.53
CA TRP A 179 -0.84 -8.91 15.28
C TRP A 179 0.48 -9.69 15.12
N LEU A 180 1.62 -9.11 15.54
CA LEU A 180 2.94 -9.74 15.46
C LEU A 180 3.17 -10.75 16.61
N SER A 181 2.41 -10.64 17.70
CA SER A 181 2.56 -11.56 18.82
C SER A 181 2.06 -12.95 18.45
N PRO A 182 2.80 -14.01 18.77
CA PRO A 182 2.35 -15.37 18.51
C PRO A 182 1.07 -15.66 19.31
N THR A 183 0.01 -16.09 18.64
CA THR A 183 -1.25 -16.46 19.29
C THR A 183 -1.11 -17.70 20.19
N ARG A 184 -0.07 -18.50 19.95
CA ARG A 184 0.34 -19.64 20.79
C ARG A 184 1.86 -19.80 20.74
N PRO A 185 2.49 -20.38 21.79
CA PRO A 185 3.88 -20.77 21.68
C PRO A 185 4.08 -21.80 20.58
N PRO A 186 5.15 -21.71 19.79
CA PRO A 186 5.44 -22.70 18.75
C PRO A 186 5.62 -24.08 19.39
N HIS A 187 5.09 -25.13 18.76
CA HIS A 187 5.38 -26.50 19.15
C HIS A 187 6.84 -26.85 18.86
N GLU A 188 7.35 -27.86 19.57
CA GLU A 188 8.70 -28.38 19.34
C GLU A 188 8.85 -28.81 17.88
N GLY A 189 9.81 -28.21 17.15
CA GLY A 189 9.99 -28.41 15.69
C GLY A 189 9.25 -27.44 14.75
N GLU A 190 8.40 -26.54 15.27
CA GLU A 190 7.84 -25.45 14.45
C GLU A 190 8.85 -24.31 14.30
N GLU A 191 9.19 -23.94 13.07
CA GLU A 191 9.99 -22.73 12.83
C GLU A 191 9.17 -21.48 13.16
N LYS A 192 9.84 -20.53 13.82
CA LYS A 192 9.26 -19.22 14.11
C LYS A 192 9.23 -18.36 12.86
N VAL A 193 8.16 -17.58 12.65
CA VAL A 193 8.10 -16.54 11.63
C VAL A 193 9.32 -15.62 11.75
N ARG A 194 10.05 -15.40 10.66
CA ARG A 194 11.18 -14.48 10.63
C ARG A 194 10.67 -13.06 10.49
N ILE A 195 10.93 -12.25 11.50
CA ILE A 195 10.56 -10.85 11.58
C ILE A 195 11.82 -10.00 11.41
N TYR A 196 11.99 -9.42 10.22
CA TYR A 196 13.09 -8.52 9.89
C TYR A 196 12.69 -7.10 10.23
N GLY A 197 13.50 -6.38 11.00
CA GLY A 197 13.26 -4.97 11.30
C GLY A 197 14.42 -4.11 10.79
N THR A 198 14.12 -3.03 10.08
CA THR A 198 15.13 -2.09 9.60
C THR A 198 15.54 -1.13 10.71
N LEU A 199 16.74 -1.31 11.24
CA LEU A 199 17.29 -0.55 12.38
C LEU A 199 18.68 -0.01 12.02
N LEU A 200 19.05 1.17 12.50
CA LEU A 200 20.38 1.76 12.29
C LEU A 200 21.51 0.89 12.85
N GLU A 201 21.26 0.25 13.99
CA GLU A 201 22.17 -0.66 14.68
C GLU A 201 21.99 -2.13 14.30
N GLY A 202 21.20 -2.42 13.27
CA GLY A 202 21.01 -3.78 12.73
C GLY A 202 22.27 -4.31 12.06
N GLU A 203 22.29 -5.61 11.79
CA GLU A 203 23.33 -6.26 11.00
C GLU A 203 23.24 -5.86 9.54
N ASN A 204 24.38 -5.90 8.82
CA ASN A 204 24.42 -5.60 7.40
C ASN A 204 23.48 -6.55 6.64
N MET A 205 22.44 -6.02 6.01
CA MET A 205 21.41 -6.82 5.33
C MET A 205 21.99 -7.73 4.23
N TYR A 206 23.04 -7.29 3.55
CA TYR A 206 23.67 -8.10 2.49
C TYR A 206 24.41 -9.33 3.03
N GLU A 207 24.94 -9.25 4.26
CA GLU A 207 25.58 -10.39 4.94
C GLU A 207 24.53 -11.34 5.51
N VAL A 208 23.49 -10.80 6.17
CA VAL A 208 22.39 -11.58 6.76
C VAL A 208 21.64 -12.36 5.69
N LEU A 209 21.32 -11.73 4.57
CA LEU A 209 20.56 -12.34 3.48
C LEU A 209 21.46 -13.20 2.56
N GLY A 210 22.71 -12.77 2.33
CA GLY A 210 23.66 -13.44 1.43
C GLY A 210 24.22 -14.79 1.93
N ASN A 211 24.27 -15.00 3.24
CA ASN A 211 24.79 -16.22 3.87
C ASN A 211 23.76 -17.37 3.98
N GLY A 212 22.79 -17.43 3.08
CA GLY A 212 21.75 -18.46 3.11
C GLY A 212 20.60 -18.16 4.09
N GLY A 213 20.53 -16.93 4.58
CA GLY A 213 19.46 -16.51 5.50
C GLY A 213 18.03 -16.61 4.95
N LEU A 214 17.89 -16.65 3.61
CA LEU A 214 16.61 -16.85 2.93
C LEU A 214 16.46 -18.20 2.23
N ILE A 215 17.59 -18.91 1.94
CA ILE A 215 17.64 -19.98 0.93
C ILE A 215 17.34 -21.36 1.49
N ASN A 216 17.45 -21.58 2.78
CA ASN A 216 17.08 -22.89 3.32
C ASN A 216 15.57 -22.94 3.54
N GLY A 217 14.87 -23.25 2.43
CA GLY A 217 13.45 -23.48 2.35
C GLY A 217 12.96 -24.72 3.09
N ASP A 218 13.45 -24.97 4.30
CA ASP A 218 13.03 -26.09 5.14
C ASP A 218 11.88 -25.75 6.11
N ALA A 219 11.30 -24.55 6.00
CA ALA A 219 10.12 -24.20 6.77
C ALA A 219 8.82 -24.57 6.01
N SER A 220 8.68 -25.83 5.66
CA SER A 220 7.41 -26.35 5.16
C SER A 220 6.64 -27.02 6.29
N LEU A 221 5.83 -26.28 7.01
CA LEU A 221 4.75 -26.87 7.80
C LEU A 221 3.56 -27.09 6.87
N ASN A 222 3.22 -28.36 6.62
CA ASN A 222 2.11 -28.78 5.76
C ASN A 222 2.18 -28.30 4.29
N GLY A 223 3.40 -28.14 3.70
CA GLY A 223 3.58 -27.86 2.27
C GLY A 223 3.47 -26.39 1.86
N GLY A 224 3.44 -25.43 2.80
CA GLY A 224 3.41 -23.99 2.53
C GLY A 224 4.64 -23.25 3.06
N LEU A 225 5.19 -22.30 2.26
CA LEU A 225 6.25 -21.39 2.72
C LEU A 225 5.68 -20.42 3.79
N MET A 226 6.39 -20.29 4.92
CA MET A 226 6.05 -19.26 5.90
C MET A 226 6.40 -17.88 5.35
N PRO A 227 5.51 -16.88 5.46
CA PRO A 227 5.81 -15.53 4.97
C PRO A 227 6.94 -14.90 5.78
N GLN A 228 7.79 -14.12 5.09
CA GLN A 228 8.78 -13.27 5.72
C GLN A 228 8.14 -11.93 6.06
N VAL A 229 8.26 -11.50 7.29
CA VAL A 229 7.73 -10.22 7.75
C VAL A 229 8.87 -9.20 7.75
N ILE A 230 8.68 -8.08 7.04
CA ILE A 230 9.65 -6.98 6.95
C ILE A 230 9.03 -5.74 7.56
N ILE A 231 9.64 -5.17 8.60
CA ILE A 231 9.15 -3.99 9.29
C ILE A 231 9.96 -2.75 8.90
N MET A 232 9.26 -1.73 8.41
CA MET A 232 9.78 -0.39 8.16
C MET A 232 9.18 0.57 9.19
N GLY A 233 10.00 1.43 9.77
CA GLY A 233 9.58 2.38 10.79
C GLY A 233 9.24 3.76 10.25
N ASN A 234 8.82 4.64 11.16
CA ASN A 234 8.58 6.06 10.94
C ASN A 234 9.87 6.79 10.54
N GLU A 235 9.76 7.84 9.74
CA GLU A 235 10.90 8.61 9.22
C GLU A 235 11.71 9.32 10.32
N GLY A 236 11.05 9.76 11.40
CA GLY A 236 11.69 10.48 12.50
C GLY A 236 12.01 9.60 13.70
N ASN A 237 11.11 8.68 14.04
CA ASN A 237 11.18 7.90 15.27
C ASN A 237 11.63 6.43 15.08
N GLY A 238 11.74 5.98 13.82
CA GLY A 238 12.03 4.59 13.51
C GLY A 238 10.89 3.64 13.89
N ILE A 239 11.21 2.41 14.23
CA ILE A 239 10.27 1.38 14.71
C ILE A 239 9.98 1.63 16.18
N SER A 240 8.71 1.57 16.59
CA SER A 240 8.29 1.78 17.99
C SER A 240 8.91 0.77 18.94
N ALA A 241 9.11 1.17 20.20
CA ALA A 241 9.82 0.35 21.20
C ALA A 241 9.12 -0.99 21.46
N GLU A 242 7.80 -1.03 21.38
CA GLU A 242 6.99 -2.24 21.58
C GLU A 242 7.13 -3.20 20.41
N VAL A 243 7.02 -2.72 19.18
CA VAL A 243 7.17 -3.51 17.95
C VAL A 243 8.63 -4.00 17.82
N ARG A 244 9.59 -3.17 18.18
CA ARG A 244 11.02 -3.51 18.16
C ARG A 244 11.39 -4.76 18.99
N LYS A 245 10.69 -5.01 20.09
CA LYS A 245 10.90 -6.20 20.94
C LYS A 245 10.52 -7.51 20.24
N LEU A 246 9.71 -7.43 19.20
CA LEU A 246 9.22 -8.58 18.43
C LEU A 246 10.10 -8.89 17.21
N ILE A 247 11.08 -8.03 16.88
CA ILE A 247 12.02 -8.24 15.80
C ILE A 247 12.95 -9.40 16.15
N THR A 248 13.04 -10.39 15.26
CA THR A 248 13.94 -11.54 15.42
C THR A 248 15.26 -11.35 14.64
N HIS A 249 15.24 -10.56 13.58
CA HIS A 249 16.38 -10.30 12.70
C HIS A 249 16.51 -8.79 12.44
N PRO A 250 17.27 -8.07 13.29
CA PRO A 250 17.52 -6.65 13.06
C PRO A 250 18.50 -6.49 11.89
N ILE A 251 18.09 -5.77 10.85
CA ILE A 251 18.89 -5.52 9.65
C ILE A 251 19.08 -4.02 9.43
N ARG A 252 20.17 -3.65 8.75
CA ARG A 252 20.40 -2.29 8.28
C ARG A 252 20.85 -2.27 6.82
N ILE A 253 20.52 -1.20 6.12
CA ILE A 253 21.13 -0.84 4.85
C ILE A 253 22.47 -0.17 5.16
N PRO A 254 23.61 -0.71 4.74
CA PRO A 254 24.90 -0.10 5.05
C PRO A 254 25.05 1.26 4.34
N SER A 255 25.64 2.23 5.04
CA SER A 255 26.09 3.49 4.46
C SER A 255 27.54 3.40 4.02
N TYR A 256 27.90 4.16 3.00
CA TYR A 256 29.25 4.18 2.41
C TYR A 256 29.83 5.61 2.43
N PRO A 257 30.30 6.11 3.60
CA PRO A 257 30.86 7.46 3.70
C PRO A 257 32.15 7.57 2.90
N GLN A 258 32.32 8.70 2.21
CA GLN A 258 33.58 8.97 1.50
C GLN A 258 34.69 9.40 2.47
N ASN A 259 35.91 8.92 2.23
CA ASN A 259 37.13 9.38 2.93
C ASN A 259 37.11 9.31 4.47
N GLY A 260 36.38 8.36 5.06
CA GLY A 260 36.28 8.23 6.52
C GLY A 260 35.54 9.40 7.20
N ALA A 261 34.75 10.17 6.45
CA ALA A 261 33.92 11.21 7.02
C ALA A 261 32.97 10.59 8.06
N SER A 262 32.93 11.20 9.26
CA SER A 262 32.02 10.79 10.33
C SER A 262 30.58 11.28 10.11
N GLU A 263 30.38 12.21 9.16
CA GLU A 263 29.09 12.80 8.87
C GLU A 263 28.51 12.20 7.61
N VAL A 264 27.52 11.33 7.78
CA VAL A 264 26.64 10.79 6.76
C VAL A 264 25.22 11.22 7.08
N VAL A 265 24.36 11.31 6.09
CA VAL A 265 22.92 11.48 6.33
C VAL A 265 22.44 10.41 7.30
N GLU A 266 21.75 10.81 8.37
CA GLU A 266 21.38 9.92 9.48
C GLU A 266 20.47 8.77 9.04
N SER A 267 19.61 9.00 8.02
CA SER A 267 18.67 7.98 7.52
C SER A 267 18.32 8.20 6.06
N LEU A 268 17.89 7.15 5.39
CA LEU A 268 17.25 7.21 4.08
C LEU A 268 15.76 7.52 4.23
N ASN A 269 15.18 8.15 3.21
CA ASN A 269 13.72 8.21 3.07
C ASN A 269 13.13 6.80 3.13
N VAL A 270 12.04 6.60 3.89
CA VAL A 270 11.46 5.28 4.16
C VAL A 270 11.02 4.56 2.89
N SER A 271 10.49 5.26 1.87
CA SER A 271 10.09 4.63 0.61
C SER A 271 11.28 4.13 -0.21
N ILE A 272 12.40 4.85 -0.17
CA ILE A 272 13.66 4.44 -0.80
C ILE A 272 14.27 3.26 -0.05
N ALA A 273 14.33 3.33 1.27
CA ALA A 273 14.79 2.22 2.10
C ALA A 273 13.98 0.95 1.83
N THR A 274 12.65 1.08 1.74
CA THR A 274 11.76 -0.04 1.40
C THR A 274 12.11 -0.64 0.04
N ALA A 275 12.35 0.18 -0.98
CA ALA A 275 12.71 -0.32 -2.31
C ALA A 275 14.02 -1.11 -2.31
N ILE A 276 15.04 -0.63 -1.58
CA ILE A 276 16.34 -1.32 -1.45
C ILE A 276 16.17 -2.67 -0.75
N VAL A 277 15.43 -2.69 0.36
CA VAL A 277 15.19 -3.92 1.14
C VAL A 277 14.42 -4.94 0.29
N LEU A 278 13.30 -4.55 -0.33
CA LEU A 278 12.50 -5.45 -1.15
C LEU A 278 13.28 -5.97 -2.37
N ALA A 279 14.11 -5.14 -3.01
CA ALA A 279 14.97 -5.57 -4.11
C ALA A 279 15.95 -6.66 -3.66
N GLU A 280 16.58 -6.51 -2.50
CA GLU A 280 17.51 -7.51 -1.98
C GLU A 280 16.78 -8.81 -1.59
N PHE A 281 15.62 -8.74 -0.95
CA PHE A 281 14.82 -9.92 -0.63
C PHE A 281 14.36 -10.68 -1.89
N ARG A 282 14.07 -9.99 -2.99
CA ARG A 282 13.73 -10.64 -4.27
C ARG A 282 14.96 -11.24 -4.95
N ARG A 283 16.09 -10.52 -4.95
CA ARG A 283 17.34 -11.01 -5.54
C ARG A 283 17.80 -12.35 -4.93
N GLN A 284 17.50 -12.61 -3.69
CA GLN A 284 17.85 -13.86 -3.01
C GLN A 284 16.95 -15.05 -3.41
N LYS A 285 15.82 -14.78 -4.10
CA LYS A 285 14.85 -15.81 -4.53
C LYS A 285 15.02 -16.21 -5.99
N ASP A 286 15.72 -15.37 -6.79
CA ASP A 286 16.09 -15.64 -8.17
C ASP A 286 17.42 -16.40 -8.22
#